data_da5e6af5a4d14e7beffda1a4cdf1d8af
#
_entry.id   da5e6af5a4d14e7beffda1a4cdf1d8af
#
_cell.length_a   1.000
_cell.length_b   1.000
_cell.length_c   1.000
_cell.angle_alpha   90.00
_cell.angle_beta   90.00
_cell.angle_gamma   90.00
#
_symmetry.space_group_name_H-M   'P 1'
#
loop_
_entity.id
_entity.type
_entity.pdbx_description
1 polymer ?
#
loop_
_entity_poly.entity_id
_entity_poly.type
_entity_poly.pdbx_seq_one_letter_code
_entity_poly.pdbx_strand_id
1 'polypeptide(L)'
;MDKIKKRWAGYFVGLLVVLAAAAWWLLRPPGLPAGFASSNGRIEATEVDIASKIAGRIDTILVKEGQFVHQGEVLERMDTRVLNEQRLEAAAQIKEAESAVLAARALLDQRQSEMRASEAVVKQRQAELDSTAKRHVRSNTLSQRGAVSAQQLDDDRAAAESARAALESAKAQVSAARAAIEAARTSIIQAQTRVEAAQATERRILADIDDSELKAPRDGRIQYRVAEPGEVLAAGGRVLNMVDLADVYMTFFLPTEQAGLLALGSEARLVLDAAPDLVIPANISFVASVAQFTPKTVETSDERLKLMFRVKARIPPELLAQHLEYVKTGLPGMAYVRLDKQQPWPEALAVRLPQ
;
A
#
# COMPACT_ATOMS: atom_id res chain seq x y z
N MET A 1 -92.86 20.35 17.11
CA MET A 1 -92.20 19.41 16.24
C MET A 1 -90.65 19.61 16.25
N ASP A 2 -90.05 20.71 16.69
CA ASP A 2 -88.62 20.99 16.61
C ASP A 2 -87.73 20.31 17.68
N LYS A 3 -88.30 19.98 18.87
CA LYS A 3 -87.50 19.33 19.91
C LYS A 3 -87.10 17.85 19.58
N ILE A 4 -87.94 17.16 18.80
CA ILE A 4 -87.68 15.78 18.35
C ILE A 4 -86.62 15.72 17.27
N LYS A 5 -86.63 16.64 16.31
CA LYS A 5 -85.62 16.74 15.25
C LYS A 5 -84.20 17.04 15.80
N LYS A 6 -84.11 17.88 16.87
CA LYS A 6 -82.81 18.19 17.52
C LYS A 6 -82.21 16.98 18.27
N ARG A 7 -83.07 16.14 18.85
CA ARG A 7 -82.58 14.90 19.52
C ARG A 7 -82.09 13.86 18.54
N TRP A 8 -82.76 13.70 17.40
CA TRP A 8 -82.35 12.78 16.32
C TRP A 8 -81.06 13.26 15.63
N ALA A 9 -80.88 14.55 15.42
CA ALA A 9 -79.65 15.13 14.92
C ALA A 9 -78.43 14.85 15.86
N GLY A 10 -78.63 14.90 17.18
CA GLY A 10 -77.58 14.53 18.14
C GLY A 10 -77.18 13.05 18.08
N TYR A 11 -78.13 12.14 17.92
CA TYR A 11 -77.83 10.72 17.74
C TYR A 11 -77.13 10.43 16.41
N PHE A 12 -77.42 11.15 15.33
CA PHE A 12 -76.83 11.00 14.00
C PHE A 12 -75.35 11.51 14.01
N VAL A 13 -75.10 12.62 14.67
CA VAL A 13 -73.72 13.15 14.89
C VAL A 13 -72.92 12.19 15.76
N GLY A 14 -73.52 11.65 16.85
CA GLY A 14 -72.85 10.65 17.68
C GLY A 14 -72.47 9.38 16.93
N LEU A 15 -73.34 8.88 16.05
CA LEU A 15 -73.12 7.71 15.23
C LEU A 15 -71.98 7.98 14.18
N LEU A 16 -71.94 9.18 13.58
CA LEU A 16 -70.89 9.59 12.64
C LEU A 16 -69.50 9.67 13.30
N VAL A 17 -69.43 10.18 14.55
CA VAL A 17 -68.20 10.25 15.33
C VAL A 17 -67.70 8.84 15.68
N VAL A 18 -68.62 7.93 16.07
CA VAL A 18 -68.26 6.53 16.35
C VAL A 18 -67.78 5.80 15.09
N LEU A 19 -68.46 6.00 13.94
CA LEU A 19 -68.03 5.44 12.67
C LEU A 19 -66.71 6.01 12.20
N ALA A 20 -66.43 7.31 12.36
CA ALA A 20 -65.16 7.95 12.07
C ALA A 20 -64.06 7.44 12.99
N ALA A 21 -64.34 7.25 14.28
CA ALA A 21 -63.37 6.68 15.22
C ALA A 21 -63.07 5.21 14.92
N ALA A 22 -64.12 4.42 14.57
CA ALA A 22 -63.95 3.03 14.15
C ALA A 22 -63.15 2.92 12.84
N ALA A 23 -63.47 3.75 11.86
CA ALA A 23 -62.74 3.84 10.61
C ALA A 23 -61.27 4.25 10.82
N TRP A 24 -61.03 5.24 11.70
CA TRP A 24 -59.69 5.66 12.04
C TRP A 24 -58.91 4.54 12.75
N TRP A 25 -59.57 3.76 13.63
CA TRP A 25 -58.99 2.62 14.36
C TRP A 25 -58.70 1.44 13.40
N LEU A 26 -59.59 1.14 12.44
CA LEU A 26 -59.46 0.10 11.41
C LEU A 26 -58.42 0.46 10.32
N LEU A 27 -58.28 1.76 10.02
CA LEU A 27 -57.31 2.26 9.02
C LEU A 27 -55.92 2.57 9.60
N ARG A 28 -55.75 2.42 10.91
CA ARG A 28 -54.42 2.53 11.49
C ARG A 28 -53.52 1.39 10.95
N PRO A 29 -52.39 1.70 10.31
CA PRO A 29 -51.45 0.65 9.96
C PRO A 29 -51.07 -0.16 11.18
N PRO A 30 -51.08 -1.48 11.15
CA PRO A 30 -50.69 -2.33 12.23
C PRO A 30 -49.25 -1.94 12.64
N GLY A 31 -49.05 -1.59 13.91
CA GLY A 31 -47.72 -1.35 14.45
C GLY A 31 -46.84 -2.60 14.25
N LEU A 32 -45.54 -2.40 14.23
CA LEU A 32 -44.59 -3.53 14.18
C LEU A 32 -44.87 -4.52 15.29
N PRO A 33 -44.87 -5.84 15.05
CA PRO A 33 -45.03 -6.84 16.10
C PRO A 33 -43.93 -6.70 17.16
N ALA A 34 -44.23 -7.11 18.39
CA ALA A 34 -43.23 -7.19 19.43
C ALA A 34 -42.03 -8.07 18.94
N GLY A 35 -40.78 -7.71 19.25
CA GLY A 35 -39.60 -8.42 18.78
C GLY A 35 -38.96 -7.86 17.52
N PHE A 36 -39.53 -6.79 16.96
CA PHE A 36 -38.95 -6.00 15.87
C PHE A 36 -38.75 -4.56 16.33
N ALA A 37 -37.69 -3.94 15.77
CA ALA A 37 -37.46 -2.51 15.92
C ALA A 37 -37.31 -1.90 14.51
N SER A 38 -37.68 -0.61 14.39
CA SER A 38 -37.46 0.14 13.15
C SER A 38 -36.93 1.53 13.45
N SER A 39 -36.15 2.03 12.52
CA SER A 39 -35.62 3.39 12.59
C SER A 39 -35.35 3.93 11.22
N ASN A 40 -35.45 5.25 11.08
CA ASN A 40 -35.01 5.95 9.89
C ASN A 40 -33.51 5.84 9.72
N GLY A 41 -33.05 5.63 8.51
CA GLY A 41 -31.64 5.54 8.17
C GLY A 41 -31.35 6.14 6.81
N ARG A 42 -30.05 6.11 6.47
CA ARG A 42 -29.57 6.53 5.15
C ARG A 42 -28.60 5.49 4.62
N ILE A 43 -28.73 5.21 3.32
CA ILE A 43 -27.76 4.37 2.60
C ILE A 43 -26.46 5.13 2.44
N GLU A 44 -25.40 4.51 2.88
CA GLU A 44 -24.03 4.98 2.77
C GLU A 44 -23.17 3.90 2.11
N ALA A 45 -22.07 4.29 1.50
CA ALA A 45 -21.02 3.38 1.03
C ALA A 45 -19.67 3.86 1.55
N THR A 46 -18.69 2.99 1.52
CA THR A 46 -17.33 3.39 1.89
C THR A 46 -16.77 4.30 0.82
N GLU A 47 -16.45 5.53 1.21
CA GLU A 47 -15.80 6.51 0.35
C GLU A 47 -14.29 6.34 0.41
N VAL A 48 -13.64 6.49 -0.75
CA VAL A 48 -12.18 6.45 -0.90
C VAL A 48 -11.73 7.69 -1.65
N ASP A 49 -10.93 8.50 -0.99
CA ASP A 49 -10.30 9.65 -1.63
C ASP A 49 -9.06 9.19 -2.42
N ILE A 50 -9.04 9.46 -3.71
CA ILE A 50 -7.89 9.26 -4.58
C ILE A 50 -7.03 10.52 -4.50
N ALA A 51 -5.84 10.39 -3.93
CA ALA A 51 -4.93 11.49 -3.67
C ALA A 51 -3.56 11.24 -4.31
N SER A 52 -2.92 12.31 -4.77
CA SER A 52 -1.57 12.24 -5.32
C SER A 52 -0.55 11.95 -4.22
N LYS A 53 0.36 11.02 -4.46
CA LYS A 53 1.48 10.70 -3.59
C LYS A 53 2.60 11.74 -3.65
N ILE A 54 2.78 12.33 -4.84
CA ILE A 54 3.81 13.33 -5.13
C ILE A 54 3.19 14.69 -5.45
N ALA A 55 3.96 15.74 -5.28
CA ALA A 55 3.55 17.07 -5.72
C ALA A 55 3.78 17.23 -7.23
N GLY A 56 2.84 17.82 -7.93
CA GLY A 56 2.97 18.05 -9.37
C GLY A 56 1.73 18.69 -9.97
N ARG A 57 1.74 18.88 -11.29
CA ARG A 57 0.61 19.40 -12.05
C ARG A 57 -0.18 18.22 -12.62
N ILE A 58 -1.49 18.30 -12.55
CA ILE A 58 -2.38 17.38 -13.27
C ILE A 58 -2.27 17.65 -14.76
N ASP A 59 -1.93 16.60 -15.52
CA ASP A 59 -1.93 16.66 -16.99
C ASP A 59 -3.32 16.31 -17.53
N THR A 60 -3.84 15.14 -17.20
CA THR A 60 -5.15 14.68 -17.69
C THR A 60 -5.89 13.86 -16.64
N ILE A 61 -7.20 14.02 -16.58
CA ILE A 61 -8.13 13.15 -15.85
C ILE A 61 -8.90 12.32 -16.87
N LEU A 62 -8.77 10.99 -16.79
CA LEU A 62 -9.25 10.04 -17.79
C LEU A 62 -10.69 9.59 -17.56
N VAL A 63 -11.24 9.86 -16.36
CA VAL A 63 -12.54 9.39 -15.91
C VAL A 63 -13.52 10.55 -15.68
N LYS A 64 -14.82 10.22 -15.72
CA LYS A 64 -15.91 11.16 -15.48
C LYS A 64 -16.64 10.85 -14.19
N GLU A 65 -17.30 11.85 -13.61
CA GLU A 65 -18.21 11.67 -12.49
C GLU A 65 -19.34 10.68 -12.86
N GLY A 66 -19.63 9.76 -11.94
CA GLY A 66 -20.58 8.68 -12.15
C GLY A 66 -20.03 7.47 -12.89
N GLN A 67 -18.81 7.51 -13.43
CA GLN A 67 -18.20 6.40 -14.15
C GLN A 67 -17.80 5.28 -13.19
N PHE A 68 -18.07 4.02 -13.60
CA PHE A 68 -17.53 2.83 -12.93
C PHE A 68 -16.08 2.63 -13.35
N VAL A 69 -15.26 2.23 -12.39
CA VAL A 69 -13.82 1.98 -12.56
C VAL A 69 -13.43 0.67 -11.89
N HIS A 70 -12.42 0.00 -12.46
CA HIS A 70 -11.91 -1.25 -11.96
C HIS A 70 -10.59 -1.05 -11.19
N GLN A 71 -10.31 -1.95 -10.27
CA GLN A 71 -9.04 -1.94 -9.53
C GLN A 71 -7.85 -1.92 -10.49
N GLY A 72 -6.91 -0.99 -10.27
CA GLY A 72 -5.73 -0.80 -11.11
C GLY A 72 -5.94 0.05 -12.37
N GLU A 73 -7.17 0.46 -12.68
CA GLU A 73 -7.46 1.37 -13.77
C GLU A 73 -6.84 2.75 -13.52
N VAL A 74 -6.18 3.32 -14.54
CA VAL A 74 -5.57 4.65 -14.46
C VAL A 74 -6.67 5.70 -14.55
N LEU A 75 -6.80 6.50 -13.50
CA LEU A 75 -7.84 7.53 -13.36
C LEU A 75 -7.33 8.91 -13.79
N GLU A 76 -6.04 9.17 -13.53
CA GLU A 76 -5.43 10.48 -13.75
C GLU A 76 -3.95 10.30 -14.04
N ARG A 77 -3.38 11.24 -14.80
CA ARG A 77 -1.94 11.36 -15.06
C ARG A 77 -1.45 12.74 -14.69
N MET A 78 -0.33 12.77 -13.97
CA MET A 78 0.41 14.00 -13.71
C MET A 78 1.44 14.28 -14.81
N ASP A 79 1.89 15.53 -14.88
CA ASP A 79 2.98 15.96 -15.77
C ASP A 79 4.32 15.34 -15.31
N THR A 80 4.82 14.40 -16.10
CA THR A 80 6.06 13.65 -15.81
C THR A 80 7.28 14.14 -16.58
N ARG A 81 7.20 15.27 -17.29
CA ARG A 81 8.32 15.76 -18.14
C ARG A 81 9.60 15.91 -17.35
N VAL A 82 9.56 16.56 -16.19
CA VAL A 82 10.74 16.74 -15.34
C VAL A 82 11.27 15.40 -14.83
N LEU A 83 10.40 14.49 -14.41
CA LEU A 83 10.79 13.16 -13.94
C LEU A 83 11.45 12.34 -15.07
N ASN A 84 10.96 12.45 -16.29
CA ASN A 84 11.58 11.78 -17.45
C ASN A 84 12.98 12.32 -17.75
N GLU A 85 13.21 13.64 -17.66
CA GLU A 85 14.56 14.20 -17.80
C GLU A 85 15.50 13.75 -16.68
N GLN A 86 15.03 13.72 -15.44
CA GLN A 86 15.79 13.17 -14.31
C GLN A 86 16.13 11.69 -14.49
N ARG A 87 15.22 10.90 -15.08
CA ARG A 87 15.50 9.48 -15.42
C ARG A 87 16.62 9.37 -16.46
N LEU A 88 16.62 10.22 -17.49
CA LEU A 88 17.67 10.25 -18.49
C LEU A 88 19.01 10.63 -17.88
N GLU A 89 19.04 11.60 -16.98
CA GLU A 89 20.23 11.97 -16.22
C GLU A 89 20.74 10.81 -15.36
N ALA A 90 19.85 10.13 -14.60
CA ALA A 90 20.23 8.95 -13.80
C ALA A 90 20.78 7.81 -14.68
N ALA A 91 20.20 7.58 -15.85
CA ALA A 91 20.70 6.58 -16.81
C ALA A 91 22.10 6.94 -17.34
N ALA A 92 22.41 8.24 -17.53
CA ALA A 92 23.76 8.68 -17.89
C ALA A 92 24.75 8.46 -16.72
N GLN A 93 24.35 8.71 -15.47
CA GLN A 93 25.17 8.45 -14.29
C GLN A 93 25.47 6.94 -14.11
N ILE A 94 24.53 6.05 -14.45
CA ILE A 94 24.80 4.60 -14.46
C ILE A 94 25.89 4.27 -15.46
N LYS A 95 25.83 4.79 -16.69
CA LYS A 95 26.86 4.55 -17.72
C LYS A 95 28.23 5.08 -17.31
N GLU A 96 28.27 6.24 -16.65
CA GLU A 96 29.52 6.78 -16.11
C GLU A 96 30.11 5.84 -15.05
N ALA A 97 29.28 5.37 -14.10
CA ALA A 97 29.71 4.42 -13.06
C ALA A 97 30.16 3.07 -13.66
N GLU A 98 29.49 2.56 -14.67
CA GLU A 98 29.90 1.35 -15.40
C GLU A 98 31.25 1.53 -16.10
N SER A 99 31.49 2.71 -16.68
CA SER A 99 32.79 3.04 -17.27
C SER A 99 33.92 3.05 -16.22
N ALA A 100 33.63 3.51 -14.99
CA ALA A 100 34.57 3.44 -13.88
C ALA A 100 34.91 1.99 -13.50
N VAL A 101 33.92 1.07 -13.53
CA VAL A 101 34.19 -0.37 -13.35
C VAL A 101 35.10 -0.92 -14.39
N LEU A 102 34.94 -0.57 -15.67
CA LEU A 102 35.82 -1.01 -16.75
C LEU A 102 37.24 -0.48 -16.55
N ALA A 103 37.40 0.78 -16.15
CA ALA A 103 38.71 1.36 -15.84
C ALA A 103 39.39 0.65 -14.65
N ALA A 104 38.65 0.35 -13.59
CA ALA A 104 39.18 -0.39 -12.45
C ALA A 104 39.59 -1.83 -12.82
N ARG A 105 38.87 -2.51 -13.71
CA ARG A 105 39.26 -3.82 -14.25
C ARG A 105 40.55 -3.77 -15.08
N ALA A 106 40.68 -2.77 -15.95
CA ALA A 106 41.91 -2.57 -16.73
C ALA A 106 43.13 -2.33 -15.82
N LEU A 107 42.96 -1.58 -14.72
CA LEU A 107 44.00 -1.41 -13.70
C LEU A 107 44.37 -2.74 -13.03
N LEU A 108 43.39 -3.59 -12.71
CA LEU A 108 43.68 -4.93 -12.14
C LEU A 108 44.51 -5.77 -13.13
N ASP A 109 44.17 -5.78 -14.39
CA ASP A 109 44.89 -6.52 -15.45
C ASP A 109 46.33 -6.03 -15.58
N GLN A 110 46.53 -4.70 -15.51
CA GLN A 110 47.87 -4.10 -15.48
C GLN A 110 48.66 -4.62 -14.26
N ARG A 111 48.11 -4.56 -13.03
CA ARG A 111 48.78 -5.02 -11.82
C ARG A 111 49.10 -6.51 -11.83
N GLN A 112 48.26 -7.33 -12.41
CA GLN A 112 48.54 -8.75 -12.61
C GLN A 112 49.72 -8.97 -13.56
N SER A 113 49.85 -8.15 -14.58
CA SER A 113 50.96 -8.22 -15.52
C SER A 113 52.27 -7.78 -14.85
N GLU A 114 52.25 -6.73 -14.05
CA GLU A 114 53.41 -6.30 -13.21
C GLU A 114 53.86 -7.40 -12.24
N MET A 115 52.91 -8.09 -11.61
CA MET A 115 53.22 -9.22 -10.72
C MET A 115 53.93 -10.35 -11.48
N ARG A 116 53.40 -10.74 -12.66
CA ARG A 116 54.03 -11.78 -13.51
C ARG A 116 55.46 -11.41 -13.90
N ALA A 117 55.72 -10.13 -14.20
CA ALA A 117 57.07 -9.63 -14.46
C ALA A 117 57.95 -9.76 -13.23
N SER A 118 57.46 -9.40 -12.03
CA SER A 118 58.21 -9.56 -10.78
C SER A 118 58.53 -11.03 -10.44
N GLU A 119 57.59 -11.94 -10.75
CA GLU A 119 57.81 -13.39 -10.60
C GLU A 119 58.91 -13.93 -11.53
N ALA A 120 58.99 -13.39 -12.75
CA ALA A 120 60.06 -13.73 -13.69
C ALA A 120 61.43 -13.29 -13.15
N VAL A 121 61.52 -12.11 -12.54
CA VAL A 121 62.74 -11.63 -11.85
C VAL A 121 63.13 -12.56 -10.69
N VAL A 122 62.17 -13.04 -9.90
CA VAL A 122 62.44 -14.03 -8.83
C VAL A 122 63.06 -15.30 -9.39
N LYS A 123 62.52 -15.82 -10.51
CA LYS A 123 63.10 -17.00 -11.20
C LYS A 123 64.55 -16.76 -11.68
N GLN A 124 64.81 -15.58 -12.24
CA GLN A 124 66.15 -15.19 -12.66
C GLN A 124 67.11 -15.15 -11.45
N ARG A 125 66.77 -14.49 -10.36
CA ARG A 125 67.58 -14.38 -9.15
C ARG A 125 67.78 -15.74 -8.47
N GLN A 126 66.81 -16.63 -8.50
CA GLN A 126 66.93 -18.00 -8.04
C GLN A 126 68.00 -18.78 -8.82
N ALA A 127 68.00 -18.71 -10.17
CA ALA A 127 69.01 -19.37 -10.99
C ALA A 127 70.44 -18.81 -10.74
N GLU A 128 70.54 -17.49 -10.51
CA GLU A 128 71.78 -16.83 -10.13
C GLU A 128 72.31 -17.34 -8.79
N LEU A 129 71.46 -17.43 -7.78
CA LEU A 129 71.80 -17.99 -6.48
C LEU A 129 72.23 -19.45 -6.60
N ASP A 130 71.49 -20.27 -7.38
CA ASP A 130 71.85 -21.69 -7.57
C ASP A 130 73.24 -21.86 -8.22
N SER A 131 73.60 -20.97 -9.17
CA SER A 131 74.90 -20.95 -9.82
C SER A 131 76.01 -20.55 -8.87
N THR A 132 75.85 -19.43 -8.12
CA THR A 132 76.85 -18.92 -7.17
C THR A 132 77.01 -19.84 -5.96
N ALA A 133 75.94 -20.41 -5.42
CA ALA A 133 75.94 -21.38 -4.34
C ALA A 133 76.71 -22.65 -4.73
N LYS A 134 76.49 -23.22 -5.93
CA LYS A 134 77.25 -24.36 -6.49
C LYS A 134 78.74 -24.02 -6.64
N ARG A 135 79.07 -22.79 -7.00
CA ARG A 135 80.45 -22.32 -7.13
C ARG A 135 81.10 -22.25 -5.77
N HIS A 136 80.46 -21.65 -4.75
CA HIS A 136 80.96 -21.57 -3.38
C HIS A 136 81.16 -22.95 -2.79
N VAL A 137 80.22 -23.92 -2.95
CA VAL A 137 80.46 -25.30 -2.44
C VAL A 137 81.68 -25.95 -3.08
N ARG A 138 81.93 -25.74 -4.37
CA ARG A 138 83.08 -26.26 -5.11
C ARG A 138 84.41 -25.64 -4.51
N SER A 139 84.45 -24.29 -4.43
CA SER A 139 85.61 -23.57 -3.88
C SER A 139 85.93 -24.00 -2.45
N ASN A 140 84.93 -24.20 -1.61
CA ASN A 140 85.08 -24.68 -0.27
C ASN A 140 85.74 -26.08 -0.24
N THR A 141 85.29 -27.02 -1.08
CA THR A 141 85.83 -28.37 -1.21
C THR A 141 87.28 -28.34 -1.73
N LEU A 142 87.59 -27.49 -2.69
CA LEU A 142 88.96 -27.35 -3.28
C LEU A 142 89.90 -26.62 -2.33
N SER A 143 89.42 -25.63 -1.58
CA SER A 143 90.25 -24.96 -0.57
C SER A 143 90.73 -25.88 0.56
N GLN A 144 89.83 -26.79 1.02
CA GLN A 144 90.24 -27.85 2.00
C GLN A 144 91.27 -28.78 1.46
N ARG A 145 91.48 -28.89 0.17
CA ARG A 145 92.49 -29.68 -0.54
C ARG A 145 93.73 -28.85 -0.94
N GLY A 146 93.75 -27.54 -0.64
CA GLY A 146 94.82 -26.61 -1.00
C GLY A 146 94.84 -26.22 -2.50
N ALA A 147 93.78 -26.48 -3.22
CA ALA A 147 93.69 -26.30 -4.71
C ALA A 147 93.17 -24.90 -5.14
N VAL A 148 92.68 -24.05 -4.19
CA VAL A 148 92.26 -22.65 -4.43
C VAL A 148 92.74 -21.79 -3.22
N SER A 149 92.90 -20.46 -3.45
CA SER A 149 93.29 -19.50 -2.42
C SER A 149 92.12 -19.20 -1.46
N ALA A 150 92.46 -18.76 -0.25
CA ALA A 150 91.45 -18.31 0.73
C ALA A 150 90.66 -17.12 0.21
N GLN A 151 91.33 -16.19 -0.48
CA GLN A 151 90.69 -15.06 -1.13
C GLN A 151 89.59 -15.51 -2.14
N GLN A 152 89.84 -16.51 -2.99
CA GLN A 152 88.85 -17.05 -3.97
C GLN A 152 87.65 -17.67 -3.24
N LEU A 153 87.90 -18.35 -2.09
CA LEU A 153 86.80 -18.90 -1.27
C LEU A 153 85.90 -17.78 -0.68
N ASP A 154 86.58 -16.72 -0.15
CA ASP A 154 85.84 -15.57 0.43
C ASP A 154 85.08 -14.81 -0.64
N ASP A 155 85.63 -14.62 -1.83
CA ASP A 155 84.91 -13.97 -2.97
C ASP A 155 83.68 -14.79 -3.45
N ASP A 156 83.82 -16.13 -3.55
CA ASP A 156 82.70 -17.00 -3.95
C ASP A 156 81.61 -17.08 -2.88
N ARG A 157 82.01 -16.98 -1.56
CA ARG A 157 81.09 -16.89 -0.47
C ARG A 157 80.29 -15.56 -0.52
N ALA A 158 80.98 -14.44 -0.66
CA ALA A 158 80.36 -13.11 -0.73
C ALA A 158 79.44 -13.02 -1.92
N ALA A 159 79.81 -13.61 -3.09
CA ALA A 159 78.93 -13.69 -4.27
C ALA A 159 77.62 -14.49 -4.00
N ALA A 160 77.74 -15.64 -3.29
CA ALA A 160 76.55 -16.44 -2.93
C ALA A 160 75.65 -15.71 -1.92
N GLU A 161 76.22 -15.02 -0.91
CA GLU A 161 75.48 -14.22 0.06
C GLU A 161 74.76 -13.02 -0.61
N SER A 162 75.42 -12.33 -1.55
CA SER A 162 74.85 -11.24 -2.35
C SER A 162 73.70 -11.73 -3.20
N ALA A 163 73.87 -12.87 -3.91
CA ALA A 163 72.79 -13.46 -4.71
C ALA A 163 71.57 -13.86 -3.87
N ARG A 164 71.78 -14.34 -2.62
CA ARG A 164 70.70 -14.65 -1.68
C ARG A 164 69.95 -13.38 -1.27
N ALA A 165 70.64 -12.32 -0.93
CA ALA A 165 70.04 -11.04 -0.61
C ALA A 165 69.21 -10.46 -1.79
N ALA A 166 69.75 -10.58 -3.01
CA ALA A 166 69.08 -10.16 -4.22
C ALA A 166 67.77 -10.97 -4.48
N LEU A 167 67.79 -12.29 -4.18
CA LEU A 167 66.59 -13.13 -4.25
C LEU A 167 65.53 -12.70 -3.26
N GLU A 168 65.90 -12.47 -2.01
CA GLU A 168 64.96 -12.04 -0.98
C GLU A 168 64.35 -10.66 -1.31
N SER A 169 65.14 -9.74 -1.84
CA SER A 169 64.64 -8.47 -2.37
C SER A 169 63.60 -8.65 -3.50
N ALA A 170 63.89 -9.56 -4.44
CA ALA A 170 62.94 -9.86 -5.55
C ALA A 170 61.62 -10.49 -5.03
N LYS A 171 61.67 -11.37 -4.00
CA LYS A 171 60.51 -11.93 -3.32
C LYS A 171 59.66 -10.85 -2.64
N ALA A 172 60.30 -9.89 -1.97
CA ALA A 172 59.62 -8.75 -1.35
C ALA A 172 58.87 -7.91 -2.42
N GLN A 173 59.43 -7.73 -3.64
CA GLN A 173 58.76 -7.05 -4.75
C GLN A 173 57.50 -7.80 -5.21
N VAL A 174 57.54 -9.15 -5.27
CA VAL A 174 56.32 -9.94 -5.59
C VAL A 174 55.27 -9.74 -4.51
N SER A 175 55.65 -9.69 -3.24
CA SER A 175 54.68 -9.44 -2.14
C SER A 175 54.08 -8.05 -2.25
N ALA A 176 54.84 -7.03 -2.61
CA ALA A 176 54.32 -5.68 -2.84
C ALA A 176 53.34 -5.66 -4.06
N ALA A 177 53.68 -6.36 -5.17
CA ALA A 177 52.81 -6.49 -6.34
C ALA A 177 51.46 -7.20 -5.98
N ARG A 178 51.52 -8.23 -5.14
CA ARG A 178 50.27 -8.89 -4.63
C ARG A 178 49.41 -7.94 -3.84
N ALA A 179 49.96 -7.13 -2.96
CA ALA A 179 49.22 -6.13 -2.23
C ALA A 179 48.58 -5.09 -3.14
N ALA A 180 49.28 -4.69 -4.24
CA ALA A 180 48.76 -3.79 -5.25
C ALA A 180 47.57 -4.41 -6.01
N ILE A 181 47.55 -5.72 -6.27
CA ILE A 181 46.43 -6.44 -6.87
C ILE A 181 45.24 -6.41 -5.95
N GLU A 182 45.39 -6.64 -4.62
CA GLU A 182 44.27 -6.58 -3.67
C GLU A 182 43.69 -5.16 -3.58
N ALA A 183 44.54 -4.14 -3.63
CA ALA A 183 44.07 -2.75 -3.70
C ALA A 183 43.24 -2.48 -4.99
N ALA A 184 43.69 -2.99 -6.15
CA ALA A 184 42.95 -2.88 -7.42
C ALA A 184 41.61 -3.64 -7.37
N ARG A 185 41.54 -4.82 -6.74
CA ARG A 185 40.28 -5.56 -6.51
C ARG A 185 39.30 -4.76 -5.66
N THR A 186 39.79 -4.13 -4.60
CA THR A 186 38.96 -3.26 -3.75
C THR A 186 38.41 -2.07 -4.56
N SER A 187 39.20 -1.51 -5.48
CA SER A 187 38.74 -0.42 -6.35
C SER A 187 37.61 -0.86 -7.28
N ILE A 188 37.62 -2.12 -7.75
CA ILE A 188 36.50 -2.68 -8.55
C ILE A 188 35.24 -2.75 -7.69
N ILE A 189 35.33 -3.25 -6.46
CA ILE A 189 34.18 -3.33 -5.55
C ILE A 189 33.62 -1.94 -5.30
N GLN A 190 34.45 -0.94 -5.04
CA GLN A 190 34.02 0.45 -4.87
C GLN A 190 33.31 0.99 -6.10
N ALA A 191 33.83 0.72 -7.31
CA ALA A 191 33.19 1.14 -8.56
C ALA A 191 31.83 0.43 -8.76
N GLN A 192 31.71 -0.85 -8.45
CA GLN A 192 30.46 -1.61 -8.51
C GLN A 192 29.41 -1.05 -7.56
N THR A 193 29.79 -0.72 -6.31
CA THR A 193 28.87 -0.09 -5.35
C THR A 193 28.35 1.25 -5.85
N ARG A 194 29.15 2.02 -6.62
CA ARG A 194 28.68 3.26 -7.28
C ARG A 194 27.64 2.97 -8.36
N VAL A 195 27.80 1.89 -9.13
CA VAL A 195 26.77 1.46 -10.11
C VAL A 195 25.46 1.13 -9.39
N GLU A 196 25.53 0.37 -8.29
CA GLU A 196 24.34 0.01 -7.50
C GLU A 196 23.64 1.25 -6.95
N ALA A 197 24.39 2.23 -6.45
CA ALA A 197 23.85 3.50 -5.95
C ALA A 197 23.16 4.31 -7.07
N ALA A 198 23.79 4.40 -8.26
CA ALA A 198 23.19 5.08 -9.41
C ALA A 198 21.90 4.38 -9.88
N GLN A 199 21.89 3.05 -9.94
CA GLN A 199 20.70 2.26 -10.25
C GLN A 199 19.59 2.43 -9.20
N ALA A 200 19.93 2.56 -7.92
CA ALA A 200 18.94 2.84 -6.87
C ALA A 200 18.29 4.22 -7.09
N THR A 201 19.07 5.21 -7.53
CA THR A 201 18.54 6.53 -7.89
C THR A 201 17.55 6.44 -9.05
N GLU A 202 17.89 5.72 -10.11
CA GLU A 202 16.99 5.52 -11.27
C GLU A 202 15.70 4.81 -10.84
N ARG A 203 15.78 3.72 -10.02
CA ARG A 203 14.58 3.02 -9.52
C ARG A 203 13.67 3.93 -8.70
N ARG A 204 14.22 4.85 -7.90
CA ARG A 204 13.42 5.84 -7.17
C ARG A 204 12.66 6.76 -8.13
N ILE A 205 13.32 7.27 -9.18
CA ILE A 205 12.68 8.13 -10.17
C ILE A 205 11.58 7.37 -10.94
N LEU A 206 11.82 6.10 -11.28
CA LEU A 206 10.81 5.25 -11.92
C LEU A 206 9.60 5.01 -11.01
N ALA A 207 9.80 4.87 -9.70
CA ALA A 207 8.71 4.79 -8.74
C ALA A 207 7.92 6.11 -8.66
N ASP A 208 8.60 7.26 -8.68
CA ASP A 208 7.95 8.57 -8.72
C ASP A 208 7.14 8.76 -10.03
N ILE A 209 7.60 8.20 -11.15
CA ILE A 209 6.86 8.20 -12.43
C ILE A 209 5.64 7.29 -12.35
N ASP A 210 5.74 6.09 -11.77
CA ASP A 210 4.57 5.21 -11.57
C ASP A 210 3.55 5.84 -10.60
N ASP A 211 4.02 6.47 -9.53
CA ASP A 211 3.19 7.22 -8.58
C ASP A 211 2.55 8.49 -9.20
N SER A 212 2.99 8.92 -10.40
CA SER A 212 2.37 9.99 -11.20
C SER A 212 1.12 9.53 -11.94
N GLU A 213 0.85 8.23 -12.02
CA GLU A 213 -0.41 7.67 -12.50
C GLU A 213 -1.27 7.27 -11.31
N LEU A 214 -2.33 8.02 -11.06
CA LEU A 214 -3.28 7.67 -10.00
C LEU A 214 -4.19 6.55 -10.49
N LYS A 215 -4.16 5.42 -9.78
CA LYS A 215 -4.91 4.21 -10.12
C LYS A 215 -6.01 3.95 -9.08
N ALA A 216 -7.13 3.36 -9.52
CA ALA A 216 -8.18 2.94 -8.62
C ALA A 216 -7.67 1.85 -7.66
N PRO A 217 -7.79 2.02 -6.33
CA PRO A 217 -7.34 1.01 -5.37
C PRO A 217 -8.26 -0.21 -5.30
N ARG A 218 -9.48 -0.09 -5.79
CA ARG A 218 -10.53 -1.13 -5.83
C ARG A 218 -11.57 -0.81 -6.88
N ASP A 219 -12.47 -1.75 -7.15
CA ASP A 219 -13.65 -1.51 -7.98
C ASP A 219 -14.59 -0.51 -7.30
N GLY A 220 -15.19 0.38 -8.08
CA GLY A 220 -16.12 1.37 -7.54
C GLY A 220 -16.62 2.34 -8.57
N ARG A 221 -17.25 3.42 -8.11
CA ARG A 221 -17.76 4.48 -8.96
C ARG A 221 -17.21 5.83 -8.53
N ILE A 222 -16.74 6.61 -9.49
CA ILE A 222 -16.31 7.99 -9.25
C ILE A 222 -17.51 8.81 -8.81
N GLN A 223 -17.42 9.47 -7.66
CA GLN A 223 -18.51 10.27 -7.12
C GLN A 223 -18.42 11.72 -7.59
N TYR A 224 -17.28 12.35 -7.40
CA TYR A 224 -17.01 13.71 -7.87
C TYR A 224 -15.51 13.94 -8.05
N ARG A 225 -15.18 14.96 -8.83
CA ARG A 225 -13.82 15.45 -8.99
C ARG A 225 -13.56 16.58 -7.99
N VAL A 226 -12.37 16.54 -7.36
CA VAL A 226 -11.91 17.56 -6.41
C VAL A 226 -10.99 18.57 -7.12
N ALA A 227 -10.21 18.09 -8.10
CA ALA A 227 -9.23 18.88 -8.82
C ALA A 227 -9.44 18.77 -10.34
N GLU A 228 -8.94 19.76 -11.07
CA GLU A 228 -9.09 19.85 -12.53
C GLU A 228 -7.74 19.78 -13.26
N PRO A 229 -7.72 19.34 -14.55
CA PRO A 229 -6.51 19.36 -15.37
C PRO A 229 -5.86 20.73 -15.40
N GLY A 230 -4.53 20.78 -15.23
CA GLY A 230 -3.75 22.00 -15.15
C GLY A 230 -3.50 22.53 -13.74
N GLU A 231 -4.22 22.05 -12.74
CA GLU A 231 -3.98 22.42 -11.33
C GLU A 231 -2.68 21.82 -10.81
N VAL A 232 -2.07 22.51 -9.84
CA VAL A 232 -0.87 22.04 -9.14
C VAL A 232 -1.26 21.57 -7.75
N LEU A 233 -0.94 20.32 -7.47
CA LEU A 233 -1.21 19.68 -6.19
C LEU A 233 0.04 19.51 -5.35
N ALA A 234 -0.13 19.65 -4.04
CA ALA A 234 0.87 19.17 -3.07
C ALA A 234 0.75 17.64 -2.89
N ALA A 235 1.77 16.99 -2.34
CA ALA A 235 1.69 15.60 -1.92
C ALA A 235 0.54 15.41 -0.92
N GLY A 236 -0.30 14.41 -1.12
CA GLY A 236 -1.54 14.17 -0.37
C GLY A 236 -2.75 14.97 -0.89
N GLY A 237 -2.60 15.77 -1.95
CA GLY A 237 -3.70 16.50 -2.57
C GLY A 237 -4.73 15.53 -3.17
N ARG A 238 -6.02 15.70 -2.82
CA ARG A 238 -7.11 14.88 -3.35
C ARG A 238 -7.46 15.30 -4.78
N VAL A 239 -7.65 14.32 -5.65
CA VAL A 239 -8.02 14.52 -7.05
C VAL A 239 -9.45 14.06 -7.32
N LEU A 240 -9.80 12.87 -6.85
CA LEU A 240 -11.09 12.23 -7.06
C LEU A 240 -11.61 11.67 -5.74
N ASN A 241 -12.93 11.62 -5.62
CA ASN A 241 -13.60 10.82 -4.61
C ASN A 241 -14.31 9.65 -5.29
N MET A 242 -14.15 8.46 -4.75
CA MET A 242 -14.71 7.22 -5.26
C MET A 242 -15.51 6.52 -4.16
N VAL A 243 -16.59 5.87 -4.52
CA VAL A 243 -17.38 5.01 -3.63
C VAL A 243 -17.20 3.54 -3.97
N ASP A 244 -16.96 2.76 -2.94
CA ASP A 244 -16.93 1.30 -3.01
C ASP A 244 -18.35 0.75 -2.97
N LEU A 245 -18.84 0.31 -4.11
CA LEU A 245 -20.20 -0.23 -4.22
C LEU A 245 -20.33 -1.70 -3.76
N ALA A 246 -19.24 -2.34 -3.41
CA ALA A 246 -19.28 -3.65 -2.76
C ALA A 246 -19.46 -3.55 -1.24
N ASP A 247 -19.29 -2.34 -0.67
CA ASP A 247 -19.44 -2.08 0.76
C ASP A 247 -20.50 -1.00 1.02
N VAL A 248 -21.76 -1.39 0.81
CA VAL A 248 -22.92 -0.52 1.02
C VAL A 248 -23.68 -0.95 2.27
N TYR A 249 -24.02 0.01 3.08
CA TYR A 249 -24.74 -0.20 4.33
C TYR A 249 -25.73 0.93 4.63
N MET A 250 -26.72 0.65 5.47
CA MET A 250 -27.58 1.68 6.01
C MET A 250 -27.14 2.01 7.42
N THR A 251 -26.88 3.30 7.68
CA THR A 251 -26.67 3.84 9.02
C THR A 251 -28.01 4.30 9.59
N PHE A 252 -28.35 3.85 10.78
CA PHE A 252 -29.55 4.23 11.53
C PHE A 252 -29.30 4.21 13.05
N PHE A 253 -30.26 4.68 13.83
CA PHE A 253 -30.10 4.84 15.28
C PHE A 253 -31.20 4.11 16.04
N LEU A 254 -30.79 3.34 17.04
CA LEU A 254 -31.73 2.63 17.92
C LEU A 254 -31.61 3.10 19.38
N PRO A 255 -32.73 3.18 20.11
CA PRO A 255 -32.71 3.44 21.56
C PRO A 255 -31.93 2.37 22.32
N THR A 256 -31.47 2.72 23.54
CA THR A 256 -30.66 1.85 24.42
C THR A 256 -31.24 0.44 24.57
N GLU A 257 -32.53 0.34 24.86
CA GLU A 257 -33.20 -0.94 25.10
C GLU A 257 -33.12 -1.88 23.87
N GLN A 258 -33.37 -1.33 22.68
CA GLN A 258 -33.37 -2.09 21.46
C GLN A 258 -31.94 -2.42 20.99
N ALA A 259 -31.02 -1.47 21.12
CA ALA A 259 -29.62 -1.65 20.74
C ALA A 259 -28.93 -2.72 21.61
N GLY A 260 -29.30 -2.78 22.92
CA GLY A 260 -28.74 -3.77 23.85
C GLY A 260 -29.18 -5.23 23.57
N LEU A 261 -30.30 -5.42 22.88
CA LEU A 261 -30.79 -6.74 22.45
C LEU A 261 -30.26 -7.17 21.08
N LEU A 262 -29.64 -6.25 20.33
CA LEU A 262 -29.22 -6.47 18.95
C LEU A 262 -27.84 -7.12 18.89
N ALA A 263 -27.77 -8.34 18.36
CA ALA A 263 -26.49 -9.03 18.13
C ALA A 263 -25.91 -8.68 16.74
N LEU A 264 -24.58 -8.67 16.66
CA LEU A 264 -23.89 -8.63 15.35
C LEU A 264 -24.29 -9.83 14.49
N GLY A 265 -24.49 -9.62 13.19
CA GLY A 265 -24.98 -10.63 12.28
C GLY A 265 -26.50 -10.83 12.29
N SER A 266 -27.26 -10.12 13.16
CA SER A 266 -28.73 -10.16 13.14
C SER A 266 -29.26 -9.70 11.80
N GLU A 267 -30.34 -10.32 11.34
CA GLU A 267 -30.99 -9.94 10.08
C GLU A 267 -31.68 -8.58 10.21
N ALA A 268 -31.55 -7.82 9.15
CA ALA A 268 -32.27 -6.57 8.93
C ALA A 268 -32.97 -6.56 7.56
N ARG A 269 -34.00 -5.75 7.44
CA ARG A 269 -34.68 -5.45 6.17
C ARG A 269 -34.64 -3.95 5.96
N LEU A 270 -34.21 -3.54 4.78
CA LEU A 270 -34.12 -2.13 4.41
C LEU A 270 -35.20 -1.83 3.36
N VAL A 271 -35.98 -0.79 3.61
CA VAL A 271 -36.98 -0.28 2.69
C VAL A 271 -36.64 1.17 2.40
N LEU A 272 -36.33 1.49 1.15
CA LEU A 272 -35.95 2.83 0.74
C LEU A 272 -37.19 3.66 0.41
N ASP A 273 -37.21 4.92 0.79
CA ASP A 273 -38.33 5.83 0.47
C ASP A 273 -38.52 6.01 -1.04
N ALA A 274 -37.42 5.90 -1.81
CA ALA A 274 -37.45 5.96 -3.28
C ALA A 274 -37.98 4.70 -3.94
N ALA A 275 -38.09 3.55 -3.22
CA ALA A 275 -38.54 2.26 -3.73
C ALA A 275 -39.25 1.47 -2.61
N PRO A 276 -40.45 1.91 -2.18
CA PRO A 276 -41.14 1.33 -1.02
C PRO A 276 -41.59 -0.11 -1.22
N ASP A 277 -41.68 -0.56 -2.48
CA ASP A 277 -42.08 -1.92 -2.82
C ASP A 277 -40.90 -2.93 -2.68
N LEU A 278 -39.65 -2.44 -2.63
CA LEU A 278 -38.49 -3.26 -2.49
C LEU A 278 -38.12 -3.45 -1.03
N VAL A 279 -37.85 -4.69 -0.66
CA VAL A 279 -37.39 -5.06 0.70
C VAL A 279 -36.00 -5.72 0.55
N ILE A 280 -34.96 -4.97 0.87
CA ILE A 280 -33.56 -5.36 0.69
C ILE A 280 -33.08 -6.09 1.96
N PRO A 281 -32.58 -7.33 1.87
CA PRO A 281 -31.98 -8.03 2.99
C PRO A 281 -30.64 -7.39 3.36
N ALA A 282 -30.38 -7.32 4.66
CA ALA A 282 -29.13 -6.81 5.20
C ALA A 282 -28.80 -7.53 6.51
N ASN A 283 -27.55 -7.42 6.94
CA ASN A 283 -27.10 -7.97 8.21
C ASN A 283 -26.44 -6.87 9.05
N ILE A 284 -26.68 -6.91 10.36
CA ILE A 284 -26.05 -5.97 11.28
C ILE A 284 -24.55 -6.20 11.32
N SER A 285 -23.80 -5.24 10.84
CA SER A 285 -22.34 -5.28 10.78
C SER A 285 -21.65 -4.50 11.90
N PHE A 286 -22.37 -3.55 12.50
CA PHE A 286 -21.81 -2.69 13.53
C PHE A 286 -22.90 -2.17 14.47
N VAL A 287 -22.60 -2.14 15.77
CA VAL A 287 -23.36 -1.46 16.82
C VAL A 287 -22.36 -0.62 17.63
N ALA A 288 -22.59 0.67 17.75
CA ALA A 288 -21.70 1.57 18.46
C ALA A 288 -21.62 1.20 19.96
N SER A 289 -20.43 1.22 20.53
CA SER A 289 -20.22 0.98 21.97
C SER A 289 -20.50 2.21 22.83
N VAL A 290 -20.67 3.38 22.20
CA VAL A 290 -20.96 4.66 22.87
C VAL A 290 -22.17 5.28 22.21
N ALA A 291 -23.14 5.71 23.02
CA ALA A 291 -24.32 6.42 22.53
C ALA A 291 -23.91 7.76 21.91
N GLN A 292 -24.54 8.11 20.80
CA GLN A 292 -24.43 9.46 20.25
C GLN A 292 -25.48 10.35 20.91
N PHE A 293 -25.01 11.34 21.63
CA PHE A 293 -25.84 12.29 22.33
C PHE A 293 -26.22 13.47 21.44
N THR A 294 -27.50 13.83 21.38
CA THR A 294 -27.89 15.21 21.04
C THR A 294 -27.70 16.05 22.31
N PRO A 295 -26.81 17.06 22.32
CA PRO A 295 -26.43 17.74 23.55
C PRO A 295 -27.56 18.60 24.09
N LYS A 296 -28.12 18.19 25.16
CA LYS A 296 -28.75 19.06 26.21
C LYS A 296 -28.60 18.40 27.57
N THR A 297 -27.71 18.98 28.31
CA THR A 297 -27.44 18.92 29.75
C THR A 297 -28.36 18.08 30.64
N VAL A 298 -27.69 17.24 31.46
CA VAL A 298 -28.10 16.53 32.70
C VAL A 298 -28.79 15.17 32.48
N GLU A 299 -28.07 14.11 32.92
CA GLU A 299 -28.54 12.71 32.91
C GLU A 299 -29.69 12.50 33.92
N THR A 300 -30.92 12.66 33.48
CA THR A 300 -32.08 12.10 34.17
C THR A 300 -32.33 10.67 33.65
N SER A 301 -33.08 9.86 34.42
CA SER A 301 -33.48 8.50 34.03
C SER A 301 -34.17 8.47 32.67
N ASP A 302 -35.02 9.46 32.40
CA ASP A 302 -35.78 9.60 31.15
C ASP A 302 -34.89 10.02 29.96
N GLU A 303 -33.80 10.72 30.22
CA GLU A 303 -32.83 11.09 29.16
C GLU A 303 -31.92 9.95 28.78
N ARG A 304 -31.59 9.05 29.71
CA ARG A 304 -30.85 7.81 29.41
C ARG A 304 -31.60 6.89 28.47
N LEU A 305 -32.91 6.82 28.55
CA LEU A 305 -33.76 6.04 27.65
C LEU A 305 -33.80 6.62 26.23
N LYS A 306 -33.49 7.93 26.06
CA LYS A 306 -33.43 8.61 24.78
C LYS A 306 -32.05 8.54 24.11
N LEU A 307 -31.05 7.91 24.76
CA LEU A 307 -29.75 7.69 24.16
C LEU A 307 -29.89 6.79 22.96
N MET A 308 -29.36 7.25 21.82
CA MET A 308 -29.40 6.54 20.57
C MET A 308 -28.04 5.95 20.23
N PHE A 309 -28.01 4.68 19.86
CA PHE A 309 -26.81 3.97 19.41
C PHE A 309 -26.83 3.87 17.89
N ARG A 310 -25.71 4.25 17.28
CA ARG A 310 -25.52 4.10 15.84
C ARG A 310 -25.37 2.63 15.48
N VAL A 311 -26.16 2.17 14.53
CA VAL A 311 -26.13 0.81 14.01
C VAL A 311 -25.89 0.88 12.50
N LYS A 312 -25.14 -0.08 11.96
CA LYS A 312 -24.96 -0.26 10.51
C LYS A 312 -25.49 -1.62 10.11
N ALA A 313 -26.37 -1.64 9.12
CA ALA A 313 -26.83 -2.85 8.45
C ALA A 313 -26.20 -2.90 7.05
N ARG A 314 -25.31 -3.90 6.81
CA ARG A 314 -24.61 -4.09 5.54
C ARG A 314 -25.46 -4.95 4.62
N ILE A 315 -25.55 -4.52 3.36
CA ILE A 315 -26.16 -5.30 2.27
C ILE A 315 -25.15 -6.35 1.81
N PRO A 316 -25.55 -7.62 1.57
CA PRO A 316 -24.65 -8.64 1.06
C PRO A 316 -23.97 -8.23 -0.24
N PRO A 317 -22.62 -8.38 -0.38
CA PRO A 317 -21.88 -7.96 -1.58
C PRO A 317 -22.36 -8.68 -2.84
N GLU A 318 -22.79 -9.93 -2.73
CA GLU A 318 -23.30 -10.74 -3.85
C GLU A 318 -24.57 -10.12 -4.46
N LEU A 319 -25.40 -9.53 -3.62
CA LEU A 319 -26.60 -8.83 -4.05
C LEU A 319 -26.26 -7.49 -4.72
N LEU A 320 -25.30 -6.77 -4.16
CA LEU A 320 -24.82 -5.50 -4.71
C LEU A 320 -24.20 -5.71 -6.11
N ALA A 321 -23.42 -6.78 -6.29
CA ALA A 321 -22.79 -7.11 -7.58
C ALA A 321 -23.82 -7.37 -8.70
N GLN A 322 -25.00 -7.91 -8.37
CA GLN A 322 -26.08 -8.16 -9.34
C GLN A 322 -26.86 -6.88 -9.73
N HIS A 323 -26.80 -5.84 -8.90
CA HIS A 323 -27.66 -4.65 -9.07
C HIS A 323 -26.86 -3.33 -8.98
N LEU A 324 -25.57 -3.34 -9.37
CA LEU A 324 -24.64 -2.19 -9.24
C LEU A 324 -25.21 -0.87 -9.81
N GLU A 325 -25.90 -0.92 -10.93
CA GLU A 325 -26.47 0.27 -11.60
C GLU A 325 -27.57 0.95 -10.79
N TYR A 326 -28.28 0.18 -9.96
CA TYR A 326 -29.37 0.69 -9.11
C TYR A 326 -28.89 1.22 -7.77
N VAL A 327 -27.65 0.89 -7.37
CA VAL A 327 -27.09 1.32 -6.08
C VAL A 327 -26.82 2.82 -6.10
N LYS A 328 -27.55 3.54 -5.26
CA LYS A 328 -27.36 4.98 -5.01
C LYS A 328 -27.15 5.22 -3.53
N THR A 329 -26.10 5.93 -3.20
CA THR A 329 -25.79 6.38 -1.84
C THR A 329 -26.59 7.65 -1.50
N GLY A 330 -26.75 7.92 -0.21
CA GLY A 330 -27.47 9.11 0.26
C GLY A 330 -28.99 8.95 0.35
N LEU A 331 -29.58 7.87 -0.16
CA LEU A 331 -31.03 7.66 -0.12
C LEU A 331 -31.50 7.40 1.32
N PRO A 332 -32.56 8.10 1.78
CA PRO A 332 -33.24 7.80 3.04
C PRO A 332 -34.11 6.56 2.93
N GLY A 333 -34.40 5.96 4.08
CA GLY A 333 -35.27 4.80 4.17
C GLY A 333 -35.44 4.31 5.60
N MET A 334 -36.19 3.23 5.75
CA MET A 334 -36.45 2.57 7.04
C MET A 334 -35.61 1.29 7.16
N ALA A 335 -34.89 1.16 8.26
CA ALA A 335 -34.29 -0.10 8.68
C ALA A 335 -35.22 -0.82 9.64
N TYR A 336 -35.53 -2.06 9.35
CA TYR A 336 -36.25 -2.97 10.25
C TYR A 336 -35.25 -4.03 10.73
N VAL A 337 -35.17 -4.22 12.04
CA VAL A 337 -34.27 -5.20 12.64
C VAL A 337 -35.04 -6.20 13.49
N ARG A 338 -34.62 -7.46 13.43
CA ARG A 338 -35.19 -8.54 14.22
C ARG A 338 -34.40 -8.69 15.50
N LEU A 339 -35.03 -8.33 16.62
CA LEU A 339 -34.46 -8.45 17.96
C LEU A 339 -34.63 -9.89 18.52
N ASP A 340 -35.77 -10.53 18.21
CA ASP A 340 -36.04 -11.92 18.58
C ASP A 340 -35.87 -12.85 17.37
N LYS A 341 -34.86 -13.73 17.41
CA LYS A 341 -34.54 -14.69 16.35
C LYS A 341 -35.65 -15.72 16.08
N GLN A 342 -36.54 -15.97 17.05
CA GLN A 342 -37.60 -16.98 16.94
C GLN A 342 -38.81 -16.46 16.17
N GLN A 343 -38.97 -15.16 16.04
CA GLN A 343 -40.09 -14.58 15.34
C GLN A 343 -39.91 -14.54 13.83
N PRO A 344 -40.89 -15.05 13.04
CA PRO A 344 -40.86 -14.94 11.58
C PRO A 344 -41.05 -13.49 11.16
N TRP A 345 -40.43 -13.14 10.02
CA TRP A 345 -40.64 -11.81 9.43
C TRP A 345 -42.11 -11.62 9.00
N PRO A 346 -42.72 -10.46 9.27
CA PRO A 346 -44.03 -10.11 8.75
C PRO A 346 -44.03 -10.20 7.21
N GLU A 347 -45.16 -10.61 6.61
CA GLU A 347 -45.31 -10.74 5.16
C GLU A 347 -45.01 -9.43 4.41
N ALA A 348 -45.34 -8.29 5.03
CA ALA A 348 -45.03 -6.96 4.48
C ALA A 348 -43.51 -6.72 4.34
N LEU A 349 -42.67 -7.40 5.13
CA LEU A 349 -41.20 -7.31 5.10
C LEU A 349 -40.54 -8.56 4.47
N ALA A 350 -41.30 -9.36 3.71
CA ALA A 350 -40.71 -10.41 2.88
C ALA A 350 -39.76 -9.81 1.84
N VAL A 351 -38.61 -10.48 1.61
CA VAL A 351 -37.61 -10.00 0.65
C VAL A 351 -38.22 -9.83 -0.74
N ARG A 352 -38.06 -8.65 -1.30
CA ARG A 352 -38.48 -8.29 -2.66
C ARG A 352 -37.38 -7.48 -3.31
N LEU A 353 -36.76 -8.03 -4.35
CA LEU A 353 -35.65 -7.45 -5.09
C LEU A 353 -36.10 -6.99 -6.47
N PRO A 354 -35.43 -6.01 -7.10
CA PRO A 354 -35.66 -5.68 -8.48
C PRO A 354 -35.38 -6.91 -9.36
N GLN A 355 -36.20 -7.08 -10.40
CA GLN A 355 -36.04 -8.14 -11.42
C GLN A 355 -34.95 -7.76 -12.40
#